data_1616eb227b1af21f9c44e91a532b00c8
#
_entry.id   1616eb227b1af21f9c44e91a532b00c8
#
_cell.length_a   1.000
_cell.length_b   1.000
_cell.length_c   1.000
_cell.angle_alpha   90.00
_cell.angle_beta   90.00
_cell.angle_gamma   90.00
#
_symmetry.space_group_name_H-M   'P 1'
#
loop_
_entity.id
_entity.type
_entity.pdbx_description
1 polymer ?
#
loop_
_entity_poly.entity_id
_entity_poly.type
_entity_poly.pdbx_seq_one_letter_code
_entity_poly.pdbx_strand_id
1 'polypeptide(L)'
;MNRFFVGVGSDDVLAMSFLTFFNSQKPVLFPDITYSFYDVWADLFRIPYERPALDENFHIRTEDYFRENGGIVFPNPNAPTGVEMPLEEVEDIIRHNPDVIVIVDEAYVDFGSQSALPLIEKYDNLLVVQTFSKSRSMAGMRIGFACGNEKLIRFLNDVKYSFNSYTMDRTAIAAGVAAVEDKAYFDETCNKIIETREWTKKELKALGVLFSRILCLTLFLSTH
;
A
#
# COMPACT_ATOMS: atom_id res chain seq x y z
N MET A 1 -6.34 9.55 -20.65
CA MET A 1 -5.85 10.14 -19.40
C MET A 1 -5.00 9.10 -18.72
N ASN A 2 -3.76 9.40 -18.41
CA ASN A 2 -2.87 8.42 -17.80
C ASN A 2 -2.91 8.61 -16.27
N ARG A 3 -3.64 7.72 -15.57
CA ARG A 3 -3.75 7.70 -14.10
C ARG A 3 -2.91 6.62 -13.44
N PHE A 4 -2.02 6.00 -14.21
CA PHE A 4 -1.19 4.90 -13.74
C PHE A 4 0.29 5.24 -13.88
N PHE A 5 1.04 4.93 -12.83
CA PHE A 5 2.50 4.92 -12.80
C PHE A 5 2.97 3.48 -12.55
N VAL A 6 3.95 2.99 -13.29
CA VAL A 6 4.49 1.64 -13.13
C VAL A 6 5.96 1.69 -12.77
N GLY A 7 6.34 0.92 -11.75
CA GLY A 7 7.70 0.78 -11.23
C GLY A 7 8.12 -0.68 -11.00
N VAL A 8 9.34 -0.86 -10.53
CA VAL A 8 9.99 -2.17 -10.32
C VAL A 8 9.62 -2.74 -8.95
N GLY A 9 8.32 -3.00 -8.74
CA GLY A 9 7.72 -3.37 -7.46
C GLY A 9 7.17 -2.16 -6.70
N SER A 10 6.33 -2.40 -5.69
CA SER A 10 5.77 -1.32 -4.87
C SER A 10 6.84 -0.55 -4.09
N ASP A 11 7.95 -1.17 -3.73
CA ASP A 11 9.07 -0.49 -3.05
C ASP A 11 9.64 0.65 -3.90
N ASP A 12 9.86 0.40 -5.20
CA ASP A 12 10.31 1.42 -6.15
C ASP A 12 9.26 2.54 -6.28
N VAL A 13 8.00 2.17 -6.41
CA VAL A 13 6.88 3.13 -6.50
C VAL A 13 6.78 4.00 -5.26
N LEU A 14 6.88 3.40 -4.07
CA LEU A 14 6.83 4.10 -2.79
C LEU A 14 8.06 5.00 -2.60
N ALA A 15 9.28 4.49 -2.84
CA ALA A 15 10.50 5.30 -2.75
C ALA A 15 10.46 6.51 -3.69
N MET A 16 10.00 6.31 -4.94
CA MET A 16 9.76 7.41 -5.89
C MET A 16 8.72 8.40 -5.38
N SER A 17 7.65 7.90 -4.72
CA SER A 17 6.61 8.75 -4.15
C SER A 17 7.12 9.59 -2.99
N PHE A 18 7.93 9.02 -2.09
CA PHE A 18 8.60 9.75 -1.01
C PHE A 18 9.47 10.88 -1.58
N LEU A 19 10.32 10.56 -2.56
CA LEU A 19 11.19 11.53 -3.22
C LEU A 19 10.41 12.63 -3.94
N THR A 20 9.25 12.31 -4.51
CA THR A 20 8.44 13.23 -5.31
C THR A 20 7.62 14.18 -4.44
N PHE A 21 6.97 13.66 -3.38
CA PHE A 21 5.91 14.39 -2.70
C PHE A 21 6.27 14.86 -1.29
N PHE A 22 7.20 14.20 -0.60
CA PHE A 22 7.50 14.48 0.80
C PHE A 22 8.76 15.32 0.96
N ASN A 23 8.73 16.54 0.45
CA ASN A 23 9.89 17.45 0.43
C ASN A 23 9.72 18.71 1.29
N SER A 24 8.72 18.73 2.17
CA SER A 24 8.49 19.85 3.09
C SER A 24 9.32 19.69 4.38
N GLN A 25 9.34 20.76 5.21
CA GLN A 25 9.94 20.70 6.55
C GLN A 25 8.97 20.13 7.60
N LYS A 26 7.71 19.84 7.22
CA LYS A 26 6.72 19.24 8.10
C LYS A 26 6.88 17.72 8.09
N PRO A 27 6.62 17.04 9.23
CA PRO A 27 6.79 15.61 9.31
C PRO A 27 5.77 14.85 8.45
N VAL A 28 6.22 13.79 7.78
CA VAL A 28 5.34 12.77 7.19
C VAL A 28 4.83 11.87 8.31
N LEU A 29 3.55 11.52 8.25
CA LEU A 29 2.93 10.65 9.25
C LEU A 29 2.73 9.24 8.70
N PHE A 30 3.15 8.24 9.48
CA PHE A 30 2.84 6.83 9.25
C PHE A 30 2.81 6.05 10.57
N PRO A 31 2.08 4.90 10.67
CA PRO A 31 1.93 4.18 11.92
C PRO A 31 3.25 3.73 12.53
N ASP A 32 3.32 3.60 13.86
CA ASP A 32 4.52 3.15 14.58
C ASP A 32 4.85 1.68 14.31
N ILE A 33 3.81 0.84 14.12
CA ILE A 33 3.94 -0.57 13.73
C ILE A 33 3.37 -0.71 12.32
N THR A 34 4.24 -0.64 11.32
CA THR A 34 3.87 -0.64 9.91
C THR A 34 4.99 -1.23 9.03
N TYR A 35 4.89 -1.06 7.71
CA TYR A 35 5.92 -1.50 6.78
C TYR A 35 7.25 -0.82 7.05
N SER A 36 8.27 -1.63 7.33
CA SER A 36 9.56 -1.18 7.89
C SER A 36 10.44 -0.35 6.95
N PHE A 37 10.03 -0.12 5.69
CA PHE A 37 10.80 0.69 4.76
C PHE A 37 10.37 2.16 4.71
N TYR A 38 9.28 2.56 5.34
CA TYR A 38 8.86 3.96 5.34
C TYR A 38 9.87 4.86 6.06
N ASP A 39 10.35 4.45 7.23
CA ASP A 39 11.41 5.16 7.96
C ASP A 39 12.75 5.09 7.21
N VAL A 40 13.09 3.97 6.58
CA VAL A 40 14.31 3.83 5.77
C VAL A 40 14.33 4.87 4.63
N TRP A 41 13.23 5.03 3.89
CA TRP A 41 13.17 6.04 2.84
C TRP A 41 13.13 7.47 3.39
N ALA A 42 12.42 7.69 4.51
CA ALA A 42 12.40 9.00 5.15
C ALA A 42 13.81 9.42 5.60
N ASP A 43 14.56 8.50 6.23
CA ASP A 43 15.96 8.76 6.62
C ASP A 43 16.88 8.97 5.43
N LEU A 44 16.77 8.12 4.39
CA LEU A 44 17.57 8.21 3.17
C LEU A 44 17.41 9.57 2.47
N PHE A 45 16.17 10.05 2.37
CA PHE A 45 15.84 11.31 1.71
C PHE A 45 15.84 12.52 2.66
N ARG A 46 16.14 12.31 3.96
CA ARG A 46 16.16 13.35 5.00
C ARG A 46 14.81 14.04 5.17
N ILE A 47 13.75 13.26 5.08
CA ILE A 47 12.37 13.69 5.27
C ILE A 47 12.05 13.58 6.76
N PRO A 48 11.62 14.64 7.45
CA PRO A 48 11.15 14.54 8.82
C PRO A 48 9.89 13.69 8.89
N TYR A 49 9.76 12.87 9.91
CA TYR A 49 8.59 12.03 10.10
C TYR A 49 8.19 11.87 11.57
N GLU A 50 6.94 11.52 11.79
CA GLU A 50 6.39 11.13 13.08
C GLU A 50 5.57 9.85 12.92
N ARG A 51 5.56 9.03 13.96
CA ARG A 51 4.89 7.72 13.95
C ARG A 51 3.78 7.69 15.02
N PRO A 52 2.54 8.08 14.67
CA PRO A 52 1.39 7.89 15.55
C PRO A 52 1.24 6.43 15.96
N ALA A 53 1.03 6.20 17.27
CA ALA A 53 0.88 4.86 17.79
C ALA A 53 -0.45 4.23 17.39
N LEU A 54 -0.44 2.96 17.04
CA LEU A 54 -1.66 2.17 16.89
C LEU A 54 -2.38 2.05 18.24
N ASP A 55 -3.68 1.77 18.22
CA ASP A 55 -4.42 1.43 19.43
C ASP A 55 -4.05 0.04 19.99
N GLU A 56 -4.67 -0.35 21.10
CA GLU A 56 -4.45 -1.65 21.75
C GLU A 56 -4.84 -2.86 20.88
N ASN A 57 -5.68 -2.64 19.86
CA ASN A 57 -6.12 -3.64 18.89
C ASN A 57 -5.39 -3.54 17.54
N PHE A 58 -4.34 -2.73 17.47
CA PHE A 58 -3.54 -2.45 16.27
C PHE A 58 -4.27 -1.69 15.15
N HIS A 59 -5.35 -0.95 15.48
CA HIS A 59 -5.98 -0.05 14.53
C HIS A 59 -5.24 1.30 14.47
N ILE A 60 -5.25 1.89 13.29
CA ILE A 60 -4.85 3.29 13.09
C ILE A 60 -5.95 4.17 13.66
N ARG A 61 -5.61 5.12 14.52
CA ARG A 61 -6.52 6.13 15.02
C ARG A 61 -6.54 7.30 14.06
N THR A 62 -7.63 7.48 13.36
CA THR A 62 -7.76 8.47 12.27
C THR A 62 -7.51 9.90 12.74
N GLU A 63 -7.97 10.25 13.95
CA GLU A 63 -7.82 11.57 14.55
C GLU A 63 -6.35 11.98 14.77
N ASP A 64 -5.43 11.04 14.94
CA ASP A 64 -4.00 11.32 15.08
C ASP A 64 -3.38 11.86 13.77
N TYR A 65 -4.09 11.71 12.66
CA TYR A 65 -3.70 12.19 11.32
C TYR A 65 -4.39 13.50 10.91
N PHE A 66 -5.28 14.08 11.76
CA PHE A 66 -5.99 15.34 11.49
C PHE A 66 -5.22 16.57 11.96
N ARG A 67 -3.93 16.58 11.77
CA ARG A 67 -3.04 17.65 12.20
C ARG A 67 -2.12 18.08 11.06
N GLU A 68 -1.48 19.23 11.26
CA GLU A 68 -0.50 19.73 10.29
C GLU A 68 0.62 18.71 10.07
N ASN A 69 0.88 18.38 8.81
CA ASN A 69 1.88 17.38 8.41
C ASN A 69 2.44 17.66 7.02
N GLY A 70 3.45 16.91 6.60
CA GLY A 70 4.12 17.00 5.30
C GLY A 70 3.64 15.95 4.29
N GLY A 71 2.71 15.09 4.69
CA GLY A 71 2.16 13.99 3.92
C GLY A 71 1.86 12.78 4.81
N ILE A 72 1.10 11.85 4.29
CA ILE A 72 0.67 10.67 5.03
C ILE A 72 0.90 9.43 4.18
N VAL A 73 1.37 8.34 4.81
CA VAL A 73 1.43 7.03 4.17
C VAL A 73 1.04 5.95 5.18
N PHE A 74 0.18 5.04 4.78
CA PHE A 74 -0.18 3.85 5.57
C PHE A 74 -0.59 2.70 4.66
N PRO A 75 -0.29 1.43 5.07
CA PRO A 75 -0.80 0.27 4.37
C PRO A 75 -2.27 0.01 4.75
N ASN A 76 -3.06 -0.42 3.79
CA ASN A 76 -4.41 -0.92 4.06
C ASN A 76 -4.72 -2.16 3.21
N PRO A 77 -4.78 -3.36 3.83
CA PRO A 77 -4.53 -3.68 5.26
C PRO A 77 -3.11 -3.36 5.73
N ASN A 78 -2.98 -2.98 7.01
CA ASN A 78 -1.67 -2.66 7.58
C ASN A 78 -0.76 -3.89 7.65
N ALA A 79 0.46 -3.76 7.21
CA ALA A 79 1.52 -4.75 7.38
C ALA A 79 2.49 -4.28 8.48
N PRO A 80 2.80 -5.09 9.54
CA PRO A 80 2.58 -6.52 9.65
C PRO A 80 1.31 -6.93 10.40
N THR A 81 0.46 -6.02 10.84
CA THR A 81 -0.65 -6.34 11.74
C THR A 81 -1.79 -7.08 11.04
N GLY A 82 -1.96 -6.89 9.72
CA GLY A 82 -3.07 -7.43 8.92
C GLY A 82 -4.42 -6.75 9.22
N VAL A 83 -4.43 -5.69 10.00
CA VAL A 83 -5.66 -4.95 10.34
C VAL A 83 -6.05 -4.05 9.17
N GLU A 84 -7.29 -4.14 8.75
CA GLU A 84 -7.90 -3.29 7.75
C GLU A 84 -8.56 -2.08 8.40
N MET A 85 -8.35 -0.91 7.82
CA MET A 85 -9.12 0.29 8.12
C MET A 85 -10.34 0.35 7.19
N PRO A 86 -11.56 0.58 7.70
CA PRO A 86 -12.74 0.80 6.87
C PRO A 86 -12.55 1.94 5.86
N LEU A 87 -13.15 1.81 4.69
CA LEU A 87 -12.95 2.79 3.60
C LEU A 87 -13.41 4.20 3.99
N GLU A 88 -14.43 4.31 4.84
CA GLU A 88 -14.92 5.59 5.37
C GLU A 88 -13.85 6.29 6.22
N GLU A 89 -13.09 5.54 7.02
CA GLU A 89 -12.01 6.08 7.83
C GLU A 89 -10.80 6.47 6.98
N VAL A 90 -10.49 5.68 5.93
CA VAL A 90 -9.50 6.06 4.91
C VAL A 90 -9.89 7.38 4.26
N GLU A 91 -11.17 7.51 3.86
CA GLU A 91 -11.71 8.73 3.25
C GLU A 91 -11.64 9.93 4.21
N ASP A 92 -11.88 9.72 5.50
CA ASP A 92 -11.78 10.76 6.52
C ASP A 92 -10.35 11.31 6.64
N ILE A 93 -9.34 10.46 6.63
CA ILE A 93 -7.93 10.92 6.61
C ILE A 93 -7.66 11.75 5.37
N ILE A 94 -8.07 11.30 4.19
CA ILE A 94 -7.84 12.01 2.92
C ILE A 94 -8.51 13.39 2.95
N ARG A 95 -9.76 13.44 3.40
CA ARG A 95 -10.57 14.66 3.43
C ARG A 95 -10.06 15.72 4.41
N HIS A 96 -9.49 15.29 5.55
CA HIS A 96 -8.92 16.22 6.53
C HIS A 96 -7.52 16.73 6.17
N ASN A 97 -6.93 16.19 5.11
CA ASN A 97 -5.58 16.53 4.66
C ASN A 97 -5.52 16.99 3.19
N PRO A 98 -6.34 17.96 2.76
CA PRO A 98 -6.51 18.31 1.35
C PRO A 98 -5.24 18.91 0.71
N ASP A 99 -4.34 19.47 1.50
CA ASP A 99 -3.16 20.21 1.04
C ASP A 99 -1.89 19.36 0.97
N VAL A 100 -1.97 18.07 1.36
CA VAL A 100 -0.83 17.14 1.33
C VAL A 100 -1.23 15.83 0.66
N ILE A 101 -0.24 15.08 0.20
CA ILE A 101 -0.49 13.78 -0.43
C ILE A 101 -0.70 12.71 0.63
N VAL A 102 -1.77 11.92 0.44
CA VAL A 102 -2.06 10.71 1.21
C VAL A 102 -1.79 9.50 0.32
N ILE A 103 -0.88 8.65 0.76
CA ILE A 103 -0.53 7.40 0.06
C ILE A 103 -1.18 6.24 0.82
N VAL A 104 -2.03 5.48 0.13
CA VAL A 104 -2.58 4.22 0.64
C VAL A 104 -1.84 3.07 -0.04
N ASP A 105 -1.07 2.33 0.75
CA ASP A 105 -0.32 1.16 0.28
C ASP A 105 -1.21 -0.09 0.37
N GLU A 106 -1.68 -0.54 -0.76
CA GLU A 106 -2.62 -1.65 -0.90
C GLU A 106 -1.92 -2.96 -1.32
N ALA A 107 -0.74 -3.23 -0.81
CA ALA A 107 0.00 -4.44 -1.18
C ALA A 107 -0.79 -5.74 -0.90
N TYR A 108 -1.75 -5.72 0.03
CA TYR A 108 -2.52 -6.88 0.46
C TYR A 108 -4.04 -6.77 0.25
N VAL A 109 -4.51 -5.74 -0.44
CA VAL A 109 -5.94 -5.45 -0.62
C VAL A 109 -6.73 -6.59 -1.26
N ASP A 110 -6.12 -7.31 -2.21
CA ASP A 110 -6.79 -8.37 -2.99
C ASP A 110 -7.20 -9.60 -2.15
N PHE A 111 -6.78 -9.66 -0.89
CA PHE A 111 -7.12 -10.77 0.01
C PHE A 111 -8.39 -10.53 0.83
N GLY A 112 -9.34 -9.80 0.26
CA GLY A 112 -10.68 -9.61 0.80
C GLY A 112 -10.92 -8.25 1.45
N SER A 113 -10.04 -7.27 1.22
CA SER A 113 -10.19 -5.90 1.71
C SER A 113 -10.80 -4.99 0.66
N GLN A 114 -11.29 -3.83 1.10
CA GLN A 114 -11.88 -2.84 0.22
C GLN A 114 -10.83 -1.82 -0.24
N SER A 115 -10.69 -1.67 -1.57
CA SER A 115 -9.72 -0.74 -2.17
C SER A 115 -10.18 0.72 -2.10
N ALA A 116 -9.24 1.63 -1.87
CA ALA A 116 -9.42 3.08 -2.00
C ALA A 116 -9.38 3.58 -3.45
N LEU A 117 -9.15 2.72 -4.44
CA LEU A 117 -9.13 3.10 -5.87
C LEU A 117 -10.35 3.94 -6.31
N PRO A 118 -11.60 3.66 -5.90
CA PRO A 118 -12.74 4.49 -6.29
C PRO A 118 -12.63 5.96 -5.80
N LEU A 119 -11.89 6.22 -4.72
CA LEU A 119 -11.73 7.55 -4.16
C LEU A 119 -10.81 8.46 -4.98
N ILE A 120 -9.98 7.92 -5.89
CA ILE A 120 -9.12 8.73 -6.78
C ILE A 120 -9.92 9.63 -7.75
N GLU A 121 -11.18 9.32 -7.98
CA GLU A 121 -12.08 10.16 -8.76
C GLU A 121 -12.57 11.39 -7.98
N LYS A 122 -12.53 11.32 -6.65
CA LYS A 122 -13.06 12.34 -5.74
C LYS A 122 -11.95 13.20 -5.13
N TYR A 123 -10.75 12.63 -4.93
CA TYR A 123 -9.65 13.28 -4.22
C TYR A 123 -8.38 13.37 -5.06
N ASP A 124 -7.98 14.59 -5.37
CA ASP A 124 -6.77 14.86 -6.16
C ASP A 124 -5.46 14.60 -5.41
N ASN A 125 -5.52 14.51 -4.07
CA ASN A 125 -4.39 14.30 -3.17
C ASN A 125 -4.18 12.82 -2.78
N LEU A 126 -4.97 11.90 -3.34
CA LEU A 126 -4.84 10.47 -3.07
C LEU A 126 -3.94 9.78 -4.09
N LEU A 127 -3.00 8.97 -3.58
CA LEU A 127 -2.22 8.02 -4.36
C LEU A 127 -2.41 6.62 -3.78
N VAL A 128 -2.90 5.68 -4.59
CA VAL A 128 -3.05 4.27 -4.21
C VAL A 128 -1.93 3.47 -4.84
N VAL A 129 -1.19 2.70 -4.04
CA VAL A 129 -0.06 1.88 -4.50
C VAL A 129 -0.40 0.40 -4.37
N GLN A 130 -0.19 -0.37 -5.42
CA GLN A 130 -0.44 -1.82 -5.44
C GLN A 130 0.77 -2.58 -6.04
N THR A 131 0.79 -3.90 -5.84
CA THR A 131 1.89 -4.75 -6.29
C THR A 131 1.40 -6.08 -6.86
N PHE A 132 2.16 -6.64 -7.79
CA PHE A 132 1.97 -7.99 -8.28
C PHE A 132 2.70 -9.05 -7.42
N SER A 133 3.50 -8.59 -6.46
CA SER A 133 4.35 -9.47 -5.64
C SER A 133 3.57 -10.40 -4.72
N LYS A 134 2.32 -10.06 -4.37
CA LYS A 134 1.51 -10.76 -3.37
C LYS A 134 0.40 -11.57 -4.04
N SER A 135 -0.73 -10.98 -4.34
CA SER A 135 -1.93 -11.63 -4.86
C SER A 135 -1.71 -12.32 -6.23
N ARG A 136 -0.82 -11.78 -7.05
CA ARG A 136 -0.49 -12.36 -8.36
C ARG A 136 0.71 -13.30 -8.34
N SER A 137 1.30 -13.57 -7.16
CA SER A 137 2.45 -14.48 -6.98
C SER A 137 3.65 -14.17 -7.89
N MET A 138 3.85 -12.88 -8.21
CA MET A 138 4.87 -12.42 -9.18
C MET A 138 5.97 -11.58 -8.52
N ALA A 139 6.34 -11.91 -7.28
CA ALA A 139 7.38 -11.16 -6.55
C ALA A 139 8.70 -11.05 -7.33
N GLY A 140 9.11 -12.12 -8.01
CA GLY A 140 10.33 -12.16 -8.82
C GLY A 140 10.27 -11.30 -10.08
N MET A 141 9.07 -10.95 -10.59
CA MET A 141 8.91 -10.11 -11.78
C MET A 141 9.01 -8.62 -11.49
N ARG A 142 9.03 -8.24 -10.21
CA ARG A 142 9.21 -6.85 -9.79
C ARG A 142 8.24 -5.88 -10.48
N ILE A 143 6.94 -6.07 -10.31
CA ILE A 143 5.90 -5.19 -10.87
C ILE A 143 5.13 -4.55 -9.72
N GLY A 144 5.13 -3.22 -9.67
CA GLY A 144 4.30 -2.41 -8.79
C GLY A 144 3.75 -1.22 -9.55
N PHE A 145 2.68 -0.64 -9.06
CA PHE A 145 2.07 0.51 -9.72
C PHE A 145 1.38 1.43 -8.71
N ALA A 146 1.22 2.69 -9.11
CA ALA A 146 0.40 3.66 -8.41
C ALA A 146 -0.73 4.15 -9.29
N CYS A 147 -1.87 4.44 -8.65
CA CYS A 147 -3.03 5.07 -9.27
C CYS A 147 -3.35 6.37 -8.55
N GLY A 148 -3.65 7.43 -9.31
CA GLY A 148 -3.97 8.73 -8.72
C GLY A 148 -4.38 9.75 -9.77
N ASN A 149 -4.47 11.01 -9.33
CA ASN A 149 -4.69 12.13 -10.23
C ASN A 149 -3.60 12.22 -11.30
N GLU A 150 -3.94 12.64 -12.50
CA GLU A 150 -3.02 12.77 -13.64
C GLU A 150 -1.81 13.67 -13.34
N LYS A 151 -1.98 14.70 -12.50
CA LYS A 151 -0.87 15.58 -12.07
C LYS A 151 0.13 14.82 -11.20
N LEU A 152 -0.35 14.00 -10.25
CA LEU A 152 0.51 13.19 -9.39
C LEU A 152 1.30 12.18 -10.23
N ILE A 153 0.64 11.51 -11.16
CA ILE A 153 1.26 10.54 -12.06
C ILE A 153 2.32 11.22 -12.95
N ARG A 154 2.05 12.43 -13.42
CA ARG A 154 3.05 13.19 -14.18
C ARG A 154 4.29 13.49 -13.33
N PHE A 155 4.14 13.96 -12.09
CA PHE A 155 5.29 14.25 -11.22
C PHE A 155 6.11 12.98 -10.92
N LEU A 156 5.46 11.84 -10.68
CA LEU A 156 6.18 10.56 -10.54
C LEU A 156 6.97 10.20 -11.79
N ASN A 157 6.40 10.40 -12.98
CA ASN A 157 7.10 10.16 -14.23
C ASN A 157 8.27 11.12 -14.44
N ASP A 158 8.13 12.40 -14.09
CA ASP A 158 9.21 13.39 -14.18
C ASP A 158 10.40 12.96 -13.32
N VAL A 159 10.16 12.50 -12.08
CA VAL A 159 11.20 11.94 -11.20
C VAL A 159 11.80 10.67 -11.78
N LYS A 160 10.95 9.72 -12.20
CA LYS A 160 11.41 8.46 -12.81
C LYS A 160 12.32 8.70 -14.01
N TYR A 161 11.92 9.58 -14.93
CA TYR A 161 12.71 9.87 -16.13
C TYR A 161 14.01 10.65 -15.82
N SER A 162 14.06 11.31 -14.69
CA SER A 162 15.28 11.97 -14.22
C SER A 162 16.24 11.02 -13.49
N PHE A 163 15.75 9.90 -12.96
CA PHE A 163 16.50 8.97 -12.13
C PHE A 163 16.82 7.65 -12.86
N ASN A 164 15.78 6.94 -13.34
CA ASN A 164 15.94 5.66 -14.07
C ASN A 164 14.73 5.44 -14.99
N SER A 165 14.84 5.83 -16.24
CA SER A 165 13.72 5.84 -17.19
C SER A 165 13.32 4.46 -17.73
N TYR A 166 14.24 3.49 -17.79
CA TYR A 166 14.02 2.19 -18.46
C TYR A 166 14.01 1.03 -17.44
N THR A 167 13.12 1.09 -16.46
CA THR A 167 13.12 0.17 -15.32
C THR A 167 12.52 -1.21 -15.61
N MET A 168 11.54 -1.28 -16.54
CA MET A 168 10.79 -2.51 -16.80
C MET A 168 11.39 -3.29 -17.98
N ASP A 169 11.72 -4.57 -17.77
CA ASP A 169 12.10 -5.45 -18.88
C ASP A 169 10.89 -6.01 -19.65
N ARG A 170 11.14 -6.51 -20.86
CA ARG A 170 10.08 -7.02 -21.74
C ARG A 170 9.39 -8.26 -21.20
N THR A 171 10.10 -9.11 -20.47
CA THR A 171 9.55 -10.33 -19.88
C THR A 171 8.58 -9.97 -18.77
N ALA A 172 8.96 -9.05 -17.87
CA ALA A 172 8.09 -8.56 -16.81
C ALA A 172 6.82 -7.92 -17.38
N ILE A 173 6.95 -7.09 -18.43
CA ILE A 173 5.79 -6.47 -19.10
C ILE A 173 4.86 -7.53 -19.67
N ALA A 174 5.37 -8.49 -20.44
CA ALA A 174 4.56 -9.54 -21.06
C ALA A 174 3.86 -10.43 -20.01
N ALA A 175 4.59 -10.84 -18.97
CA ALA A 175 4.05 -11.61 -17.87
C ALA A 175 2.99 -10.82 -17.07
N GLY A 176 3.22 -9.53 -16.83
CA GLY A 176 2.27 -8.65 -16.17
C GLY A 176 0.95 -8.51 -16.94
N VAL A 177 1.02 -8.33 -18.25
CA VAL A 177 -0.18 -8.27 -19.11
C VAL A 177 -0.96 -9.59 -19.02
N ALA A 178 -0.28 -10.73 -19.20
CA ALA A 178 -0.91 -12.04 -19.09
C ALA A 178 -1.59 -12.26 -17.72
N ALA A 179 -0.93 -11.84 -16.63
CA ALA A 179 -1.48 -11.97 -15.27
C ALA A 179 -2.71 -11.06 -15.03
N VAL A 180 -2.83 -9.91 -15.73
CA VAL A 180 -4.03 -9.05 -15.64
C VAL A 180 -5.17 -9.66 -16.44
N GLU A 181 -4.89 -10.24 -17.60
CA GLU A 181 -5.89 -10.85 -18.49
C GLU A 181 -6.45 -12.15 -17.91
N ASP A 182 -5.68 -12.91 -17.13
CA ASP A 182 -6.13 -14.15 -16.47
C ASP A 182 -6.83 -13.89 -15.15
N LYS A 183 -7.99 -13.25 -15.24
CA LYS A 183 -8.81 -12.95 -14.07
C LYS A 183 -9.30 -14.21 -13.35
N ALA A 184 -9.58 -15.27 -14.06
CA ALA A 184 -10.11 -16.51 -13.48
C ALA A 184 -9.09 -17.16 -12.55
N TYR A 185 -7.83 -17.27 -12.95
CA TYR A 185 -6.75 -17.80 -12.12
C TYR A 185 -6.48 -16.88 -10.91
N PHE A 186 -6.49 -15.56 -11.13
CA PHE A 186 -6.33 -14.59 -10.06
C PHE A 186 -7.40 -14.75 -8.98
N ASP A 187 -8.67 -14.77 -9.36
CA ASP A 187 -9.78 -14.93 -8.42
C ASP A 187 -9.70 -16.29 -7.68
N GLU A 188 -9.39 -17.38 -8.38
CA GLU A 188 -9.23 -18.71 -7.79
C GLU A 188 -8.12 -18.73 -6.73
N THR A 189 -6.95 -18.19 -7.05
CA THR A 189 -5.80 -18.21 -6.14
C THR A 189 -6.01 -17.33 -4.92
N CYS A 190 -6.56 -16.12 -5.08
CA CYS A 190 -6.91 -15.24 -3.97
C CYS A 190 -7.94 -15.89 -3.04
N ASN A 191 -8.99 -16.49 -3.59
CA ASN A 191 -10.02 -17.17 -2.81
C ASN A 191 -9.44 -18.35 -2.00
N LYS A 192 -8.56 -19.16 -2.59
CA LYS A 192 -7.87 -20.24 -1.86
C LYS A 192 -7.07 -19.72 -0.66
N ILE A 193 -6.37 -18.60 -0.80
CA ILE A 193 -5.62 -17.98 0.29
C ILE A 193 -6.59 -17.49 1.38
N ILE A 194 -7.69 -16.84 1.01
CA ILE A 194 -8.72 -16.36 1.94
C ILE A 194 -9.33 -17.55 2.71
N GLU A 195 -9.75 -18.61 2.01
CA GLU A 195 -10.32 -19.81 2.61
C GLU A 195 -9.34 -20.49 3.58
N THR A 196 -8.08 -20.63 3.16
CA THR A 196 -7.01 -21.21 4.00
C THR A 196 -6.76 -20.35 5.24
N ARG A 197 -6.74 -19.03 5.11
CA ARG A 197 -6.63 -18.10 6.23
C ARG A 197 -7.76 -18.30 7.24
N GLU A 198 -9.01 -18.31 6.78
CA GLU A 198 -10.16 -18.43 7.67
C GLU A 198 -10.21 -19.82 8.34
N TRP A 199 -9.89 -20.89 7.62
CA TRP A 199 -9.73 -22.20 8.19
C TRP A 199 -8.63 -22.22 9.28
N THR A 200 -7.45 -21.69 8.98
CA THR A 200 -6.33 -21.65 9.92
C THR A 200 -6.67 -20.84 11.18
N LYS A 201 -7.34 -19.70 11.03
CA LYS A 201 -7.82 -18.90 12.17
C LYS A 201 -8.76 -19.71 13.06
N LYS A 202 -9.67 -20.46 12.46
CA LYS A 202 -10.62 -21.33 13.19
C LYS A 202 -9.90 -22.43 13.96
N GLU A 203 -8.96 -23.15 13.33
CA GLU A 203 -8.22 -24.24 13.96
C GLU A 203 -7.32 -23.73 15.10
N LEU A 204 -6.61 -22.65 14.90
CA LEU A 204 -5.76 -22.05 15.93
C LEU A 204 -6.60 -21.56 17.13
N LYS A 205 -7.78 -20.98 16.88
CA LYS A 205 -8.71 -20.61 17.96
C LYS A 205 -9.16 -21.81 18.76
N ALA A 206 -9.44 -22.95 18.12
CA ALA A 206 -9.80 -24.19 18.79
C ALA A 206 -8.66 -24.73 19.66
N LEU A 207 -7.41 -24.46 19.32
CA LEU A 207 -6.22 -24.80 20.11
C LEU A 207 -5.93 -23.81 21.26
N GLY A 208 -6.81 -22.82 21.49
CA GLY A 208 -6.65 -21.84 22.56
C GLY A 208 -5.63 -20.72 22.25
N VAL A 209 -5.22 -20.58 21.00
CA VAL A 209 -4.35 -19.47 20.60
C VAL A 209 -5.17 -18.20 20.59
N LEU A 210 -4.77 -17.21 21.38
CA LEU A 210 -5.44 -15.91 21.44
C LEU A 210 -5.08 -15.07 20.21
N PHE A 211 -6.07 -14.82 19.38
CA PHE A 211 -5.95 -14.23 18.05
C PHE A 211 -5.88 -12.71 17.98
N SER A 212 -6.00 -12.00 19.08
CA SER A 212 -5.81 -10.53 19.06
C SER A 212 -4.47 -10.07 18.45
N ARG A 213 -3.58 -11.02 18.10
CA ARG A 213 -2.24 -10.77 17.56
C ARG A 213 -1.88 -11.58 16.30
N ILE A 214 -2.83 -12.35 15.70
CA ILE A 214 -2.54 -13.18 14.51
C ILE A 214 -3.33 -12.68 13.29
N LEU A 215 -3.47 -11.38 13.17
CA LEU A 215 -4.04 -10.76 11.96
C LEU A 215 -3.11 -10.88 10.74
N CYS A 216 -1.82 -11.15 10.99
CA CYS A 216 -0.78 -11.30 9.97
C CYS A 216 -0.83 -12.59 9.13
N LEU A 217 -1.86 -13.44 9.28
CA LEU A 217 -1.88 -14.76 8.62
C LEU A 217 -1.96 -14.65 7.08
N THR A 218 -2.62 -13.63 6.56
CA THR A 218 -2.64 -13.37 5.11
C THR A 218 -1.25 -13.00 4.61
N LEU A 219 -0.51 -12.21 5.37
CA LEU A 219 0.88 -11.84 5.08
C LEU A 219 1.79 -13.08 5.05
N PHE A 220 1.60 -14.00 6.02
CA PHE A 220 2.39 -15.23 6.09
C PHE A 220 2.08 -16.19 4.94
N LEU A 221 0.80 -16.41 4.60
CA LEU A 221 0.39 -17.31 3.53
C LEU A 221 0.70 -16.80 2.12
N SER A 222 0.81 -15.49 1.94
CA SER A 222 1.12 -14.89 0.63
C SER A 222 2.61 -14.79 0.32
N THR A 223 3.50 -15.12 1.27
CA THR A 223 4.97 -15.03 1.11
C THR A 223 5.65 -16.39 0.91
N HIS A 224 4.90 -17.48 0.93
CA HIS A 224 5.32 -18.85 0.68
C HIS A 224 4.50 -19.49 -0.42
#